data_8d97c2d16338b21c8aea3aab4af872d8
#
_entry.id   8d97c2d16338b21c8aea3aab4af872d8
#
_cell.length_a   1.000
_cell.length_b   1.000
_cell.length_c   1.000
_cell.angle_alpha   90.00
_cell.angle_beta   90.00
_cell.angle_gamma   90.00
#
_symmetry.space_group_name_H-M   'P 1'
#
loop_
_entity.id
_entity.type
_entity.pdbx_description
1 polymer ?
#
loop_
_entity_poly.entity_id
_entity_poly.type
_entity_poly.pdbx_seq_one_letter_code
_entity_poly.pdbx_strand_id
1 'polypeptide(L)'
;MRKVYRHTGLKRFGNGLMTRMVGRGKGPKEMRLVTVHGRKSGKEYSTPILVLEQPGGRYWVSSFGETNTIRNARMAGHIFLSRGDSREEVRLVELPVEDRPPLLRAYLDLNRRRMVQGYFDATRESSDAEFRADAPDHTVFRLERV
;
A
#
# COMPACT_ATOMS: atom_id res chain seq x y z
N MET A 1 4.17 -20.46 -4.56
CA MET A 1 4.51 -19.54 -5.66
C MET A 1 3.68 -18.28 -5.53
N ARG A 2 4.33 -17.14 -5.60
CA ARG A 2 3.72 -15.84 -5.44
C ARG A 2 2.87 -15.47 -6.66
N LYS A 3 1.71 -14.86 -6.41
CA LYS A 3 0.86 -14.35 -7.49
C LYS A 3 1.41 -13.05 -8.05
N VAL A 4 1.23 -12.86 -9.35
CA VAL A 4 1.50 -11.57 -10.00
C VAL A 4 0.17 -10.81 -10.10
N TYR A 5 0.19 -9.53 -9.67
CA TYR A 5 -1.01 -8.70 -9.71
C TYR A 5 -1.39 -8.38 -11.16
N ARG A 6 -2.65 -8.61 -11.47
CA ARG A 6 -3.22 -8.25 -12.77
C ARG A 6 -4.55 -7.53 -12.57
N HIS A 7 -4.74 -6.46 -13.32
CA HIS A 7 -6.03 -5.78 -13.35
C HIS A 7 -7.03 -6.60 -14.15
N THR A 8 -7.93 -7.26 -13.44
CA THR A 8 -9.07 -7.94 -14.06
C THR A 8 -10.32 -7.07 -13.91
N GLY A 9 -11.35 -7.33 -14.71
CA GLY A 9 -12.61 -6.61 -14.57
C GLY A 9 -13.23 -6.73 -13.19
N LEU A 10 -13.13 -7.92 -12.58
CA LEU A 10 -13.62 -8.15 -11.21
C LEU A 10 -12.84 -7.35 -10.18
N LYS A 11 -11.51 -7.28 -10.31
CA LYS A 11 -10.67 -6.48 -9.40
C LYS A 11 -10.95 -4.98 -9.55
N ARG A 12 -11.17 -4.51 -10.76
CA ARG A 12 -11.55 -3.11 -11.01
C ARG A 12 -12.88 -2.77 -10.34
N PHE A 13 -13.87 -3.66 -10.44
CA PHE A 13 -15.16 -3.47 -9.80
C PHE A 13 -15.02 -3.42 -8.28
N GLY A 14 -14.29 -4.37 -7.69
CA GLY A 14 -14.05 -4.42 -6.25
C GLY A 14 -13.32 -3.20 -5.74
N ASN A 15 -12.28 -2.73 -6.46
CA ASN A 15 -11.55 -1.51 -6.12
C ASN A 15 -12.44 -0.28 -6.24
N GLY A 16 -13.31 -0.20 -7.25
CA GLY A 16 -14.23 0.92 -7.42
C GLY A 16 -15.21 1.02 -6.25
N LEU A 17 -15.77 -0.11 -5.82
CA LEU A 17 -16.68 -0.16 -4.67
C LEU A 17 -15.96 0.27 -3.38
N MET A 18 -14.78 -0.28 -3.13
CA MET A 18 -13.98 0.05 -1.94
C MET A 18 -13.58 1.54 -1.95
N THR A 19 -13.21 2.07 -3.10
CA THR A 19 -12.88 3.48 -3.26
C THR A 19 -14.04 4.37 -2.84
N ARG A 20 -15.26 4.03 -3.25
CA ARG A 20 -16.46 4.77 -2.86
C ARG A 20 -16.71 4.70 -1.36
N MET A 21 -16.58 3.52 -0.77
CA MET A 21 -16.78 3.32 0.67
C MET A 21 -15.80 4.15 1.50
N VAL A 22 -14.53 4.04 1.19
CA VAL A 22 -13.47 4.77 1.92
C VAL A 22 -13.61 6.28 1.69
N GLY A 23 -13.95 6.68 0.47
CA GLY A 23 -14.20 8.08 0.14
C GLY A 23 -15.34 8.69 0.97
N ARG A 24 -16.28 7.86 1.43
CA ARG A 24 -17.37 8.28 2.31
C ARG A 24 -17.08 8.06 3.80
N GLY A 25 -15.85 7.71 4.15
CA GLY A 25 -15.47 7.44 5.53
C GLY A 25 -15.92 6.09 6.06
N LYS A 26 -16.26 5.15 5.19
CA LYS A 26 -16.72 3.80 5.55
C LYS A 26 -15.64 2.77 5.26
N GLY A 27 -15.84 1.54 5.77
CA GLY A 27 -14.89 0.46 5.62
C GLY A 27 -13.88 0.40 6.78
N PRO A 28 -12.87 -0.46 6.69
CA PRO A 28 -11.90 -0.64 7.77
C PRO A 28 -11.24 0.69 8.15
N LYS A 29 -11.07 0.91 9.46
CA LYS A 29 -10.57 2.20 9.98
C LYS A 29 -9.14 2.52 9.55
N GLU A 30 -8.34 1.49 9.23
CA GLU A 30 -6.96 1.64 8.77
C GLU A 30 -6.89 2.02 7.28
N MET A 31 -8.00 1.93 6.57
CA MET A 31 -8.01 2.15 5.12
C MET A 31 -8.12 3.63 4.78
N ARG A 32 -7.36 4.04 3.79
CA ARG A 32 -7.38 5.39 3.23
C ARG A 32 -7.33 5.29 1.72
N LEU A 33 -7.77 6.34 1.04
CA LEU A 33 -7.51 6.48 -0.39
C LEU A 33 -6.16 7.17 -0.57
N VAL A 34 -5.32 6.58 -1.39
CA VAL A 34 -4.14 7.24 -1.93
C VAL A 34 -4.52 7.85 -3.25
N THR A 35 -4.27 9.15 -3.41
CA THR A 35 -4.44 9.83 -4.70
C THR A 35 -3.07 10.23 -5.22
N VAL A 36 -2.76 9.78 -6.44
CA VAL A 36 -1.51 10.07 -7.14
C VAL A 36 -1.82 10.61 -8.53
N HIS A 37 -0.88 11.38 -9.07
CA HIS A 37 -0.96 11.82 -10.47
C HIS A 37 -0.18 10.85 -11.35
N GLY A 38 -0.75 10.49 -12.49
CA GLY A 38 -0.05 9.68 -13.48
C GLY A 38 1.20 10.37 -13.99
N ARG A 39 2.33 9.68 -13.98
CA ARG A 39 3.62 10.25 -14.41
C ARG A 39 3.67 10.58 -15.90
N LYS A 40 2.78 10.01 -16.71
CA LYS A 40 2.70 10.25 -18.14
C LYS A 40 1.54 11.16 -18.53
N SER A 41 0.38 10.98 -17.92
CA SER A 41 -0.86 11.67 -18.31
C SER A 41 -1.20 12.87 -17.42
N GLY A 42 -0.67 12.91 -16.20
CA GLY A 42 -1.06 13.89 -15.19
C GLY A 42 -2.45 13.66 -14.58
N LYS A 43 -3.16 12.63 -14.99
CA LYS A 43 -4.49 12.32 -14.45
C LYS A 43 -4.36 11.84 -13.01
N GLU A 44 -5.36 12.17 -12.19
CA GLU A 44 -5.46 11.67 -10.83
C GLU A 44 -5.98 10.24 -10.82
N TYR A 45 -5.34 9.40 -10.00
CA TYR A 45 -5.77 8.04 -9.73
C TYR A 45 -5.88 7.85 -8.22
N SER A 46 -6.98 7.26 -7.78
CA SER A 46 -7.19 6.95 -6.36
C SER A 46 -7.36 5.46 -6.18
N THR A 47 -6.70 4.92 -5.15
CA THR A 47 -6.81 3.50 -4.81
C THR A 47 -6.84 3.34 -3.29
N PRO A 48 -7.63 2.39 -2.77
CA PRO A 48 -7.66 2.14 -1.34
C PRO A 48 -6.42 1.38 -0.90
N ILE A 49 -5.85 1.81 0.22
CA ILE A 49 -4.71 1.15 0.85
C ILE A 49 -4.95 1.01 2.35
N LEU A 50 -4.26 0.08 2.98
CA LEU A 50 -4.17 0.02 4.44
C LEU A 50 -2.95 0.83 4.87
N VAL A 51 -3.17 1.80 5.77
CA VAL A 51 -2.08 2.55 6.38
C VAL A 51 -1.64 1.80 7.63
N LEU A 52 -0.38 1.39 7.65
CA LEU A 52 0.21 0.68 8.77
C LEU A 52 0.76 1.70 9.76
N GLU A 53 0.21 1.71 10.98
CA GLU A 53 0.71 2.57 12.05
C GLU A 53 1.63 1.76 12.96
N GLN A 54 2.82 2.29 13.22
CA GLN A 54 3.81 1.68 14.10
C GLN A 54 4.39 2.78 14.99
N PRO A 55 5.07 2.45 16.10
CA PRO A 55 5.66 3.47 16.99
C PRO A 55 6.58 4.45 16.27
N GLY A 56 7.22 4.04 15.18
CA GLY A 56 8.13 4.90 14.40
C GLY A 56 7.45 5.75 13.34
N GLY A 57 6.15 5.58 13.11
CA GLY A 57 5.43 6.35 12.11
C GLY A 57 4.36 5.58 11.36
N ARG A 58 3.93 6.15 10.25
CA ARG A 58 2.94 5.55 9.36
C ARG A 58 3.61 5.07 8.09
N TYR A 59 3.14 3.94 7.55
CA TYR A 59 3.76 3.31 6.39
C TYR A 59 2.73 2.82 5.39
N TRP A 60 3.12 2.84 4.14
CA TRP A 60 2.37 2.25 3.04
C TRP A 60 3.19 1.11 2.46
N VAL A 61 2.68 -0.11 2.59
CA VAL A 61 3.32 -1.33 2.08
C VAL A 61 2.69 -1.69 0.75
N SER A 62 3.52 -1.87 -0.27
CA SER A 62 3.05 -2.31 -1.59
C SER A 62 2.72 -3.80 -1.54
N SER A 63 1.43 -4.11 -1.45
CA SER A 63 0.96 -5.50 -1.40
C SER A 63 1.21 -6.25 -2.70
N PHE A 64 1.09 -5.57 -3.83
CA PHE A 64 1.06 -6.18 -5.16
C PHE A 64 2.36 -5.99 -5.95
N GLY A 65 3.43 -5.56 -5.30
CA GLY A 65 4.72 -5.34 -5.94
C GLY A 65 4.80 -4.01 -6.68
N GLU A 66 5.56 -3.96 -7.76
CA GLU A 66 5.77 -2.76 -8.57
C GLU A 66 4.58 -2.52 -9.50
N THR A 67 3.59 -1.79 -9.01
CA THR A 67 2.42 -1.38 -9.79
C THR A 67 2.64 0.01 -10.38
N ASN A 68 1.76 0.42 -11.30
CA ASN A 68 1.78 1.78 -11.82
C ASN A 68 1.55 2.81 -10.71
N THR A 69 0.71 2.50 -9.73
CA THR A 69 0.49 3.37 -8.57
C THR A 69 1.79 3.63 -7.82
N ILE A 70 2.57 2.58 -7.56
CA ILE A 70 3.86 2.71 -6.86
C ILE A 70 4.85 3.53 -7.70
N ARG A 71 4.93 3.28 -8.99
CA ARG A 71 5.82 4.03 -9.89
C ARG A 71 5.45 5.51 -9.94
N ASN A 72 4.15 5.80 -10.05
CA ASN A 72 3.66 7.18 -10.06
C ASN A 72 3.97 7.89 -8.73
N ALA A 73 3.73 7.20 -7.63
CA ALA A 73 3.99 7.74 -6.29
C ALA A 73 5.47 8.03 -6.08
N ARG A 74 6.34 7.09 -6.46
CA ARG A 74 7.79 7.26 -6.35
C ARG A 74 8.27 8.47 -7.15
N MET A 75 7.77 8.62 -8.36
CA MET A 75 8.15 9.74 -9.23
C MET A 75 7.70 11.08 -8.64
N ALA A 76 6.49 11.13 -8.09
CA ALA A 76 5.94 12.35 -7.50
C ALA A 76 6.60 12.72 -6.16
N GLY A 77 6.96 11.73 -5.37
CA GLY A 77 7.55 11.93 -4.04
C GLY A 77 6.55 12.32 -2.95
N HIS A 78 5.31 12.51 -3.30
CA HIS A 78 4.22 12.83 -2.37
C HIS A 78 2.90 12.26 -2.89
N ILE A 79 1.94 12.12 -1.99
CA ILE A 79 0.59 11.66 -2.31
C ILE A 79 -0.40 12.40 -1.43
N PHE A 80 -1.68 12.23 -1.73
CA PHE A 80 -2.75 12.66 -0.83
C PHE A 80 -3.42 11.44 -0.23
N LEU A 81 -3.60 11.46 1.09
CA LEU A 81 -4.39 10.48 1.81
C LEU A 81 -5.74 11.07 2.13
N SER A 82 -6.82 10.35 1.86
CA SER A 82 -8.15 10.82 2.16
C SER A 82 -9.06 9.74 2.73
N ARG A 83 -10.01 10.17 3.55
CA ARG A 83 -11.08 9.32 4.07
C ARG A 83 -12.23 10.22 4.52
N GLY A 84 -13.41 10.03 3.93
CA GLY A 84 -14.53 10.94 4.19
C GLY A 84 -14.12 12.37 3.83
N ASP A 85 -14.33 13.30 4.76
CA ASP A 85 -13.98 14.72 4.58
C ASP A 85 -12.52 15.02 4.89
N SER A 86 -11.77 14.04 5.37
CA SER A 86 -10.36 14.21 5.71
C SER A 86 -9.50 14.03 4.47
N ARG A 87 -8.56 14.96 4.27
CA ARG A 87 -7.56 14.89 3.19
C ARG A 87 -6.27 15.52 3.69
N GLU A 88 -5.16 14.81 3.52
CA GLU A 88 -3.84 15.35 3.85
C GLU A 88 -2.82 15.00 2.79
N GLU A 89 -1.88 15.92 2.58
CA GLU A 89 -0.71 15.66 1.76
C GLU A 89 0.37 15.05 2.62
N VAL A 90 1.01 13.99 2.13
CA VAL A 90 2.14 13.36 2.81
C VAL A 90 3.29 13.20 1.85
N ARG A 91 4.50 13.37 2.37
CA ARG A 91 5.74 13.11 1.65
C ARG A 91 6.08 11.63 1.79
N LEU A 92 6.58 11.04 0.71
CA LEU A 92 6.97 9.64 0.69
C LEU A 92 8.48 9.51 0.87
N VAL A 93 8.88 8.66 1.82
CA VAL A 93 10.28 8.26 1.99
C VAL A 93 10.34 6.76 1.78
N GLU A 94 10.92 6.35 0.67
CA GLU A 94 11.07 4.93 0.36
C GLU A 94 12.13 4.32 1.27
N LEU A 95 11.76 3.25 1.97
CA LEU A 95 12.70 2.58 2.86
C LEU A 95 13.67 1.70 2.08
N PRO A 96 14.96 1.65 2.50
CA PRO A 96 15.88 0.66 1.96
C PRO A 96 15.34 -0.74 2.16
N VAL A 97 15.73 -1.65 1.27
CA VAL A 97 15.24 -3.04 1.30
C VAL A 97 15.48 -3.69 2.66
N GLU A 98 16.64 -3.44 3.27
CA GLU A 98 17.03 -4.01 4.55
C GLU A 98 16.16 -3.54 5.73
N ASP A 99 15.46 -2.43 5.58
CA ASP A 99 14.61 -1.88 6.66
C ASP A 99 13.15 -2.31 6.55
N ARG A 100 12.79 -2.99 5.46
CA ARG A 100 11.41 -3.36 5.18
C ARG A 100 10.87 -4.56 5.97
N PRO A 101 11.65 -5.60 6.28
CA PRO A 101 11.12 -6.84 6.84
C PRO A 101 10.20 -6.71 8.05
N PRO A 102 10.52 -5.91 9.09
CA PRO A 102 9.61 -5.77 10.23
C PRO A 102 8.25 -5.19 9.84
N LEU A 103 8.23 -4.31 8.83
CA LEU A 103 7.01 -3.67 8.37
C LEU A 103 6.17 -4.61 7.51
N LEU A 104 6.82 -5.49 6.75
CA LEU A 104 6.11 -6.54 6.00
C LEU A 104 5.41 -7.50 6.96
N ARG A 105 6.09 -7.90 8.04
CA ARG A 105 5.50 -8.76 9.07
C ARG A 105 4.30 -8.07 9.72
N ALA A 106 4.45 -6.82 10.15
CA ALA A 106 3.39 -6.05 10.77
C ALA A 106 2.20 -5.87 9.82
N TYR A 107 2.49 -5.68 8.53
CA TYR A 107 1.44 -5.54 7.51
C TYR A 107 0.62 -6.82 7.35
N LEU A 108 1.29 -7.98 7.32
CA LEU A 108 0.58 -9.27 7.23
C LEU A 108 -0.23 -9.55 8.49
N ASP A 109 0.23 -9.11 9.66
CA ASP A 109 -0.54 -9.20 10.89
C ASP A 109 -1.78 -8.32 10.87
N LEU A 110 -1.66 -7.10 10.35
CA LEU A 110 -2.78 -6.17 10.23
C LEU A 110 -3.81 -6.69 9.22
N ASN A 111 -3.32 -7.17 8.09
CA ASN A 111 -4.17 -7.67 7.03
C ASN A 111 -4.46 -9.17 7.23
N ARG A 112 -5.34 -9.44 8.17
CA ARG A 112 -5.76 -10.83 8.49
C ARG A 112 -6.57 -11.48 7.39
N ARG A 113 -7.06 -10.69 6.44
CA ARG A 113 -7.75 -11.21 5.27
C ARG A 113 -6.70 -11.74 4.30
N ARG A 114 -6.87 -12.97 3.86
CA ARG A 114 -5.90 -13.64 2.99
C ARG A 114 -5.82 -13.07 1.57
N MET A 115 -6.43 -11.91 1.33
CA MET A 115 -6.50 -11.27 0.00
C MET A 115 -5.14 -10.94 -0.58
N VAL A 116 -4.18 -10.57 0.26
CA VAL A 116 -2.84 -10.19 -0.19
C VAL A 116 -1.79 -11.27 0.03
N GLN A 117 -2.09 -12.30 0.82
CA GLN A 117 -1.12 -13.34 1.17
C GLN A 117 -0.52 -14.02 -0.07
N GLY A 118 -1.30 -14.20 -1.12
CA GLY A 118 -0.83 -14.83 -2.35
C GLY A 118 0.26 -14.04 -3.08
N TYR A 119 0.48 -12.77 -2.76
CA TYR A 119 1.50 -11.91 -3.36
C TYR A 119 2.79 -11.87 -2.53
N PHE A 120 2.80 -12.52 -1.37
CA PHE A 120 3.97 -12.65 -0.50
C PHE A 120 4.40 -14.12 -0.46
N ASP A 121 5.70 -14.36 -0.47
CA ASP A 121 6.23 -15.71 -0.19
C ASP A 121 6.25 -15.96 1.32
N ALA A 122 6.49 -14.93 2.12
CA ALA A 122 6.46 -15.01 3.57
C ALA A 122 5.03 -15.06 4.10
N THR A 123 4.84 -15.70 5.26
CA THR A 123 3.59 -15.72 6.01
C THR A 123 3.80 -15.02 7.35
N ARG A 124 2.72 -14.84 8.12
CA ARG A 124 2.81 -14.23 9.46
C ARG A 124 3.79 -14.97 10.39
N GLU A 125 3.96 -16.28 10.19
CA GLU A 125 4.82 -17.14 10.98
C GLU A 125 6.23 -17.30 10.40
N SER A 126 6.52 -16.65 9.28
CA SER A 126 7.82 -16.78 8.62
C SER A 126 8.95 -16.18 9.43
N SER A 127 10.16 -16.69 9.19
CA SER A 127 11.39 -16.18 9.82
C SER A 127 11.76 -14.81 9.25
N ASP A 128 12.67 -14.12 9.94
CA ASP A 128 13.20 -12.85 9.46
C ASP A 128 13.93 -13.02 8.13
N ALA A 129 14.61 -14.15 7.92
CA ALA A 129 15.28 -14.45 6.65
C ALA A 129 14.31 -14.55 5.49
N GLU A 130 13.15 -15.16 5.73
CA GLU A 130 12.11 -15.27 4.70
C GLU A 130 11.52 -13.91 4.35
N PHE A 131 11.31 -13.04 5.34
CA PHE A 131 10.87 -11.67 5.11
C PHE A 131 11.93 -10.85 4.37
N ARG A 132 13.22 -11.06 4.68
CA ARG A 132 14.29 -10.39 3.95
C ARG A 132 14.31 -10.80 2.47
N ALA A 133 14.04 -12.07 2.19
CA ALA A 133 13.97 -12.56 0.81
C ALA A 133 12.81 -11.94 0.03
N ASP A 134 11.69 -11.64 0.71
CA ASP A 134 10.49 -11.04 0.11
C ASP A 134 10.59 -9.52 -0.06
N ALA A 135 11.42 -8.88 0.74
CA ALA A 135 11.49 -7.42 0.84
C ALA A 135 11.75 -6.66 -0.48
N PRO A 136 12.62 -7.15 -1.40
CA PRO A 136 12.85 -6.43 -2.65
C PRO A 136 11.60 -6.27 -3.51
N ASP A 137 10.62 -7.15 -3.37
CA ASP A 137 9.41 -7.16 -4.18
C ASP A 137 8.26 -6.34 -3.59
N HIS A 138 8.45 -5.80 -2.38
CA HIS A 138 7.42 -5.04 -1.69
C HIS A 138 7.99 -3.71 -1.20
N THR A 139 7.80 -2.68 -2.01
CA THR A 139 8.19 -1.32 -1.64
C THR A 139 7.45 -0.88 -0.40
N VAL A 140 8.14 -0.21 0.52
CA VAL A 140 7.56 0.39 1.71
C VAL A 140 7.91 1.87 1.71
N PHE A 141 6.89 2.71 1.80
CA PHE A 141 7.05 4.15 1.98
C PHE A 141 6.70 4.53 3.40
N ARG A 142 7.58 5.30 4.05
CA ARG A 142 7.20 6.02 5.26
C ARG A 142 6.45 7.27 4.85
N LEU A 143 5.33 7.53 5.52
CA LEU A 143 4.44 8.64 5.21
C LEU A 143 4.74 9.77 6.20
N GLU A 144 5.37 10.83 5.72
CA GLU A 144 5.73 11.97 6.55
C GLU A 144 4.79 13.13 6.30
N ARG A 145 4.40 13.81 7.36
CA ARG A 145 3.59 15.03 7.23
C ARG A 145 4.37 16.13 6.56
N VAL A 146 3.71 16.82 5.68
CA VAL A 146 4.30 17.98 4.98
C VAL A 146 4.30 19.20 5.90
#